data_c1f0aff7a1ab845a932b7e826fb7ed1f
#
_entry.id   c1f0aff7a1ab845a932b7e826fb7ed1f
#
_cell.length_a   1.000
_cell.length_b   1.000
_cell.length_c   1.000
_cell.angle_alpha   90.00
_cell.angle_beta   90.00
_cell.angle_gamma   90.00
#
_symmetry.space_group_name_H-M   'P 1'
#
loop_
_entity.id
_entity.type
_entity.pdbx_description
1 polymer ?
#
loop_
_entity_poly.entity_id
_entity_poly.type
_entity_poly.pdbx_seq_one_letter_code
_entity_poly.pdbx_strand_id
1 'polypeptide(L)' 'MNSDIERNLGEQPLARILREHSLKSHDLVAVSTDQITHKMVARAGKGRRLTPNVQSKIIQAVNTATGKLYTRRDLFNY' A
#
# COMPACT_ATOMS: atom_id res chain seq x y z
N MET A 1 8.42 7.69 -22.33
CA MET A 1 8.67 7.11 -22.03
C MET A 1 8.98 7.33 -21.01
N ASN A 2 9.08 7.62 -20.57
CA ASN A 2 9.27 7.91 -19.74
C ASN A 2 8.39 8.17 -18.61
N SER A 3 7.09 8.48 -18.61
CA SER A 3 6.14 8.52 -17.51
C SER A 3 5.96 7.17 -16.85
N ASP A 4 6.19 6.09 -17.58
CA ASP A 4 6.15 4.76 -16.99
C ASP A 4 7.27 4.56 -15.98
N ILE A 5 8.42 5.13 -16.26
CA ILE A 5 9.54 5.06 -15.34
C ILE A 5 9.22 5.82 -14.06
N GLU A 6 8.61 7.00 -14.21
CA GLU A 6 8.26 7.82 -13.07
C GLU A 6 7.18 7.20 -12.21
N ARG A 7 6.29 6.43 -12.83
CA ARG A 7 5.16 5.81 -12.11
C ARG A 7 5.54 4.51 -11.45
N ASN A 8 6.56 3.84 -11.97
CA ASN A 8 6.94 2.54 -11.45
C ASN A 8 8.21 2.69 -10.63
N LEU A 9 8.02 2.86 -9.35
CA LEU A 9 9.11 3.12 -8.42
C LEU A 9 9.67 1.83 -7.81
N GLY A 10 9.30 0.69 -8.37
CA GLY A 10 9.77 -0.60 -7.89
C GLY A 10 8.92 -1.12 -6.74
N GLU A 11 9.17 -2.36 -6.33
CA GLU A 11 8.42 -2.95 -5.23
C GLU A 11 8.60 -2.11 -3.98
N GLN A 12 7.48 -1.80 -3.36
CA GLN A 12 7.47 -0.95 -2.17
C GLN A 12 7.62 -1.78 -0.91
N PRO A 13 8.13 -1.19 0.18
CA PRO A 13 8.18 -1.90 1.47
C PRO A 13 6.83 -2.46 1.90
N LEU A 14 5.74 -1.83 1.48
CA LEU A 14 4.39 -2.32 1.72
C LEU A 14 4.23 -3.78 1.30
N ALA A 15 4.72 -4.15 0.11
CA ALA A 15 4.56 -5.51 -0.39
C ALA A 15 5.27 -6.51 0.51
N ARG A 16 6.47 -6.17 0.98
CA ARG A 16 7.23 -7.04 1.88
C ARG A 16 6.53 -7.17 3.22
N ILE A 17 6.04 -6.05 3.75
CA ILE A 17 5.35 -6.06 5.04
C ILE A 17 4.10 -6.92 4.97
N LEU A 18 3.35 -6.83 3.89
CA LEU A 18 2.17 -7.68 3.73
C LEU A 18 2.55 -9.15 3.70
N ARG A 19 3.64 -9.49 3.00
CA ARG A 19 4.11 -10.89 2.97
C ARG A 19 4.54 -11.37 4.37
N GLU A 20 5.22 -10.51 5.11
CA GLU A 20 5.67 -10.86 6.46
C GLU A 20 4.51 -11.15 7.41
N HIS A 21 3.39 -10.48 7.20
CA HIS A 21 2.18 -10.67 8.00
C HIS A 21 1.20 -11.65 7.36
N SER A 22 1.59 -12.28 6.26
CA SER A 22 0.72 -13.20 5.51
C SER A 22 -0.60 -12.53 5.10
N LEU A 23 -0.54 -11.27 4.74
CA LEU A 23 -1.71 -10.50 4.34
C LEU A 23 -1.77 -10.38 2.83
N LYS A 24 -2.99 -10.38 2.30
CA LYS A 24 -3.26 -10.18 0.88
C LYS A 24 -4.11 -8.93 0.71
N SER A 25 -4.27 -8.50 -0.56
CA SER A 25 -5.03 -7.29 -0.85
C SER A 25 -6.43 -7.34 -0.24
N HIS A 26 -7.11 -8.48 -0.36
CA HIS A 26 -8.48 -8.57 0.14
C HIS A 26 -8.55 -8.45 1.67
N ASP A 27 -7.47 -8.79 2.37
CA ASP A 27 -7.45 -8.63 3.83
C ASP A 27 -7.49 -7.15 4.20
N LEU A 28 -6.76 -6.33 3.46
CA LEU A 28 -6.78 -4.88 3.69
C LEU A 28 -8.13 -4.28 3.34
N VAL A 29 -8.70 -4.73 2.23
CA VAL A 29 -10.02 -4.23 1.82
C VAL A 29 -11.07 -4.58 2.86
N ALA A 30 -10.97 -5.78 3.43
CA ALA A 30 -11.95 -6.25 4.42
C ALA A 30 -11.93 -5.44 5.72
N VAL A 31 -10.75 -4.98 6.15
CA VAL A 31 -10.64 -4.24 7.42
C VAL A 31 -10.73 -2.73 7.24
N SER A 32 -10.68 -2.24 6.01
CA SER A 32 -10.67 -0.81 5.76
C SER A 32 -12.04 -0.20 5.98
N THR A 33 -12.07 0.93 6.67
CA THR A 33 -13.28 1.73 6.80
C THR A 33 -13.40 2.74 5.66
N ASP A 34 -12.34 2.90 4.87
CA ASP A 34 -12.33 3.76 3.72
C ASP A 34 -12.57 2.93 2.45
N GLN A 35 -12.86 3.61 1.36
CA GLN A 35 -13.07 2.92 0.08
C GLN A 35 -11.71 2.67 -0.57
N ILE A 36 -11.16 1.49 -0.33
CA ILE A 36 -10.00 1.02 -1.07
C ILE A 36 -10.37 -0.23 -1.83
N THR A 37 -9.64 -0.51 -2.91
CA THR A 37 -9.91 -1.66 -3.76
C THR A 37 -8.68 -2.54 -3.83
N HIS A 38 -8.88 -3.79 -4.25
CA HIS A 38 -7.79 -4.71 -4.48
C HIS A 38 -6.77 -4.13 -5.45
N LYS A 39 -7.28 -3.44 -6.49
CA LYS A 39 -6.43 -2.82 -7.49
C LYS A 39 -5.55 -1.72 -6.89
N MET A 40 -6.10 -0.93 -5.98
CA MET A 40 -5.33 0.11 -5.31
C MET A 40 -4.20 -0.48 -4.48
N VAL A 41 -4.46 -1.55 -3.74
CA VAL A 41 -3.44 -2.20 -2.92
C VAL A 41 -2.37 -2.83 -3.81
N ALA A 42 -2.78 -3.50 -4.88
CA ALA A 42 -1.84 -4.13 -5.79
C ALA A 42 -0.91 -3.10 -6.44
N ARG A 43 -1.47 -1.98 -6.88
CA ARG A 43 -0.68 -0.90 -7.47
C ARG A 43 0.31 -0.32 -6.46
N ALA A 44 -0.14 -0.16 -5.22
CA ALA A 44 0.71 0.36 -4.17
C ALA A 44 1.94 -0.52 -3.96
N GLY A 45 1.75 -1.83 -3.92
CA GLY A 45 2.85 -2.76 -3.72
C GLY A 45 3.83 -2.80 -4.88
N LYS A 46 3.34 -2.56 -6.09
CA LYS A 46 4.18 -2.58 -7.29
C LYS A 46 4.98 -1.30 -7.49
N GLY A 47 4.70 -0.27 -6.72
CA GLY A 47 5.44 0.98 -6.83
C GLY A 47 4.79 2.02 -7.70
N ARG A 48 3.50 1.86 -8.02
CA ARG A 48 2.75 2.92 -8.70
C ARG A 48 2.62 4.11 -7.77
N ARG A 49 2.86 5.28 -8.31
CA ARG A 49 2.76 6.50 -7.52
C ARG A 49 1.31 6.77 -7.16
N LEU A 50 1.05 6.91 -5.88
CA LEU A 50 -0.30 7.15 -5.38
C LEU A 50 -0.41 8.56 -4.83
N THR A 51 -1.63 9.09 -4.82
CA THR A 51 -1.89 10.37 -4.16
C THR A 51 -1.73 10.21 -2.65
N PRO A 52 -1.42 11.29 -1.94
CA PRO A 52 -1.33 11.24 -0.48
C PRO A 52 -2.60 10.72 0.19
N ASN A 53 -3.75 11.02 -0.39
CA ASN A 53 -5.02 10.56 0.16
C ASN A 53 -5.13 9.04 0.08
N VAL A 54 -4.77 8.46 -1.06
CA VAL A 54 -4.79 7.00 -1.22
C VAL A 54 -3.75 6.34 -0.33
N GLN A 55 -2.56 6.93 -0.24
CA GLN A 55 -1.53 6.42 0.66
C GLN A 55 -2.03 6.35 2.10
N SER A 56 -2.70 7.40 2.56
CA SER A 56 -3.22 7.44 3.93
C SER A 56 -4.25 6.34 4.17
N LYS A 57 -5.11 6.09 3.20
CA LYS A 57 -6.12 5.03 3.32
C LYS A 57 -5.46 3.66 3.44
N ILE A 58 -4.43 3.42 2.66
CA ILE A 58 -3.73 2.14 2.69
C ILE A 58 -2.96 1.98 4.00
N ILE A 59 -2.28 3.04 4.45
CA ILE A 59 -1.57 3.01 5.73
C ILE A 59 -2.53 2.66 6.86
N GLN A 60 -3.69 3.28 6.89
CA GLN A 60 -4.68 3.01 7.93
C GLN A 60 -5.15 1.56 7.90
N ALA A 61 -5.39 1.02 6.70
CA ALA A 61 -5.82 -0.37 6.56
C ALA A 61 -4.73 -1.34 7.03
N VAL A 62 -3.47 -1.07 6.68
CA VAL A 62 -2.34 -1.91 7.11
C VAL A 62 -2.22 -1.87 8.62
N ASN A 63 -2.32 -0.69 9.23
CA ASN A 63 -2.21 -0.55 10.68
C ASN A 63 -3.35 -1.28 11.38
N THR A 64 -4.55 -1.21 10.84
CA THR A 64 -5.68 -1.94 11.39
C THR A 64 -5.46 -3.45 11.32
N ALA A 65 -4.97 -3.93 10.18
CA ALA A 65 -4.79 -5.36 9.96
C ALA A 65 -3.64 -5.93 10.78
N THR A 66 -2.59 -5.16 11.03
CA THR A 66 -1.38 -5.65 11.71
C THR A 66 -1.33 -5.28 13.19
N GLY A 67 -2.10 -4.31 13.61
CA GLY A 67 -2.00 -3.77 14.96
C GLY A 67 -0.76 -2.93 15.19
N LYS A 68 -0.11 -2.49 14.12
CA LYS A 68 1.10 -1.67 14.19
C LYS A 68 0.79 -0.23 13.84
N LEU A 69 1.80 0.64 13.95
CA LEU A 69 1.68 2.05 13.64
C LEU A 69 2.70 2.42 12.57
N TYR A 70 2.55 1.83 11.40
CA TYR A 70 3.43 2.17 10.27
C TYR A 70 3.15 3.57 9.78
N THR A 71 4.20 4.24 9.33
CA THR A 71 4.09 5.56 8.70
C THR A 71 4.21 5.41 7.19
N ARG A 72 4.00 6.52 6.48
CA ARG A 72 4.16 6.51 5.03
C ARG A 72 5.56 6.04 4.62
N ARG A 73 6.58 6.48 5.34
CA ARG A 73 7.96 6.12 5.02
C ARG A 73 8.24 4.64 5.24
N ASP A 74 7.50 4.02 6.13
CA ASP A 74 7.66 2.59 6.38
C ASP A 74 7.11 1.75 5.24
N LEU A 75 6.09 2.25 4.56
CA LEU A 75 5.37 1.49 3.54
C LEU A 75 5.72 1.90 2.10
N PHE A 76 6.16 3.13 1.90
CA PHE A 76 6.45 3.65 0.57
C PHE A 76 7.81 4.31 0.56
N ASN A 77 8.52 4.15 -0.57
CA ASN A 77 9.85 4.74 -0.71
C ASN A 77 9.83 6.09 -1.43
N TYR A 78 8.68 6.70 -1.50
CA TYR A 78 8.55 8.02 -2.14
C TYR A 78 7.68 8.96 -1.32
#